data_8bbc1dd83e6c9cb19850d16d8600d2ce
#
_entry.id   8bbc1dd83e6c9cb19850d16d8600d2ce
#
_cell.length_a   1.000
_cell.length_b   1.000
_cell.length_c   1.000
_cell.angle_alpha   90.00
_cell.angle_beta   90.00
_cell.angle_gamma   90.00
#
_symmetry.space_group_name_H-M   'P 1'
#
loop_
_entity.id
_entity.type
_entity.pdbx_description
1 polymer ?
#
loop_
_entity_poly.entity_id
_entity_poly.type
_entity_poly.pdbx_seq_one_letter_code
_entity_poly.pdbx_strand_id
1 'polypeptide(L)'
;MAVSIAILVVSVRWGSAGLTGGLAQFVDGLWGMLSILSQMFPPNFAYLGRVSGELAESLYMAILSSALAVGIAALLSWVRRAFSLPLAIAGTGQALWSLIAAVPALVWAAVLVRGLGAGPVSGVTALTLYALSSTSAHRKRANAAPVTPETTAFLDFGLICLDMNTRLSVVVGLVGAGGIGELLYANVQFQLWPNVSLILAGIALMVVLVGTVGERWRVLLVRNH
;
A
#
# COMPACT_ATOMS: atom_id res chain seq x y z
N MET A 1 -15.23 -32.73 -14.88
CA MET A 1 -13.95 -33.33 -15.31
C MET A 1 -13.52 -32.89 -16.70
N ALA A 2 -14.34 -33.02 -17.74
CA ALA A 2 -13.95 -32.65 -19.12
C ALA A 2 -13.58 -31.18 -19.29
N VAL A 3 -14.30 -30.25 -18.69
CA VAL A 3 -14.03 -28.81 -18.76
C VAL A 3 -12.71 -28.45 -18.06
N SER A 4 -12.42 -29.07 -16.93
CA SER A 4 -11.16 -28.84 -16.19
C SER A 4 -9.94 -29.35 -16.99
N ILE A 5 -10.09 -30.47 -17.68
CA ILE A 5 -9.05 -31.04 -18.54
C ILE A 5 -8.86 -30.15 -19.78
N ALA A 6 -9.94 -29.63 -20.38
CA ALA A 6 -9.87 -28.74 -21.52
C ALA A 6 -9.16 -27.42 -21.16
N ILE A 7 -9.48 -26.83 -20.01
CA ILE A 7 -8.80 -25.61 -19.51
C ILE A 7 -7.30 -25.89 -19.28
N LEU A 8 -6.96 -27.05 -18.71
CA LEU A 8 -5.57 -27.43 -18.46
C LEU A 8 -4.78 -27.63 -19.75
N VAL A 9 -5.39 -28.29 -20.76
CA VAL A 9 -4.77 -28.51 -22.07
C VAL A 9 -4.59 -27.21 -22.83
N VAL A 10 -5.57 -26.29 -22.78
CA VAL A 10 -5.47 -24.98 -23.41
C VAL A 10 -4.38 -24.14 -22.72
N SER A 11 -4.32 -24.16 -21.39
CA SER A 11 -3.30 -23.43 -20.61
C SER A 11 -1.88 -23.94 -20.91
N VAL A 12 -1.71 -25.27 -20.99
CA VAL A 12 -0.42 -25.89 -21.32
C VAL A 12 -0.01 -25.60 -22.76
N ARG A 13 -0.93 -25.59 -23.70
CA ARG A 13 -0.65 -25.30 -25.11
C ARG A 13 -0.30 -23.82 -25.35
N TRP A 14 -0.94 -22.90 -24.66
CA TRP A 14 -0.60 -21.48 -24.67
C TRP A 14 0.74 -21.22 -23.96
N GLY A 15 0.99 -21.91 -22.86
CA GLY A 15 2.27 -21.84 -22.16
C GLY A 15 3.44 -22.39 -22.97
N SER A 16 3.24 -23.54 -23.66
CA SER A 16 4.33 -24.16 -24.43
C SER A 16 4.70 -23.42 -25.71
N ALA A 17 3.75 -22.71 -26.35
CA ALA A 17 4.05 -21.85 -27.51
C ALA A 17 4.91 -20.63 -27.13
N GLY A 18 4.84 -20.18 -25.86
CA GLY A 18 5.70 -19.11 -25.32
C GLY A 18 7.03 -19.59 -24.76
N LEU A 19 7.14 -20.89 -24.38
CA LEU A 19 8.32 -21.39 -23.65
C LEU A 19 9.56 -21.61 -24.51
N THR A 20 9.44 -21.85 -25.79
CA THR A 20 10.61 -22.04 -26.68
C THR A 20 11.34 -20.75 -27.02
N GLY A 21 10.63 -19.59 -27.02
CA GLY A 21 11.24 -18.25 -27.04
C GLY A 21 11.51 -17.71 -25.62
N GLY A 22 10.82 -18.22 -24.61
CA GLY A 22 10.81 -17.67 -23.25
C GLY A 22 12.13 -17.84 -22.49
N LEU A 23 12.87 -18.95 -22.70
CA LEU A 23 14.17 -19.14 -22.03
C LEU A 23 15.24 -18.18 -22.56
N ALA A 24 15.31 -17.99 -23.88
CA ALA A 24 16.23 -17.04 -24.48
C ALA A 24 15.87 -15.60 -24.02
N GLN A 25 14.61 -15.20 -24.11
CA GLN A 25 14.12 -13.90 -23.63
C GLN A 25 14.33 -13.71 -22.12
N PHE A 26 14.20 -14.78 -21.32
CA PHE A 26 14.49 -14.73 -19.90
C PHE A 26 15.97 -14.51 -19.61
N VAL A 27 16.85 -15.20 -20.32
CA VAL A 27 18.30 -15.02 -20.21
C VAL A 27 18.71 -13.61 -20.67
N ASP A 28 18.19 -13.13 -21.80
CA ASP A 28 18.42 -11.76 -22.29
C ASP A 28 17.89 -10.72 -21.30
N GLY A 29 16.73 -10.99 -20.67
CA GLY A 29 16.17 -10.16 -19.59
C GLY A 29 17.07 -10.11 -18.34
N LEU A 30 17.70 -11.22 -17.97
CA LEU A 30 18.67 -11.26 -16.86
C LEU A 30 19.91 -10.43 -17.18
N TRP A 31 20.44 -10.51 -18.39
CA TRP A 31 21.57 -9.67 -18.82
C TRP A 31 21.19 -8.19 -18.82
N GLY A 32 20.00 -7.84 -19.29
CA GLY A 32 19.44 -6.49 -19.21
C GLY A 32 19.34 -5.99 -17.77
N MET A 33 18.84 -6.84 -16.85
CA MET A 33 18.74 -6.50 -15.43
C MET A 33 20.11 -6.29 -14.78
N LEU A 34 21.09 -7.13 -15.07
CA LEU A 34 22.48 -6.96 -14.60
C LEU A 34 23.10 -5.67 -15.12
N SER A 35 22.84 -5.31 -16.38
CA SER A 35 23.27 -4.04 -16.98
C SER A 35 22.66 -2.84 -16.26
N ILE A 36 21.36 -2.88 -15.92
CA ILE A 36 20.69 -1.83 -15.14
C ILE A 36 21.33 -1.73 -13.75
N LEU A 37 21.52 -2.87 -13.06
CA LEU A 37 22.15 -2.88 -11.74
C LEU A 37 23.54 -2.28 -11.74
N SER A 38 24.35 -2.53 -12.78
CA SER A 38 25.68 -1.92 -12.90
C SER A 38 25.62 -0.40 -13.09
N GLN A 39 24.59 0.11 -13.80
CA GLN A 39 24.37 1.54 -14.01
C GLN A 39 23.82 2.26 -12.76
N MET A 40 23.27 1.53 -11.80
CA MET A 40 22.79 2.08 -10.53
C MET A 40 23.94 2.51 -9.59
N PHE A 41 25.17 2.10 -9.86
CA PHE A 41 26.34 2.42 -9.05
C PHE A 41 27.36 3.23 -9.85
N PRO A 42 27.93 4.31 -9.27
CA PRO A 42 27.69 4.85 -7.93
C PRO A 42 26.38 5.64 -7.82
N PRO A 43 25.70 5.62 -6.66
CA PRO A 43 24.50 6.42 -6.42
C PRO A 43 24.81 7.94 -6.46
N ASN A 44 23.87 8.71 -6.98
CA ASN A 44 24.03 10.17 -7.08
C ASN A 44 23.64 10.86 -5.76
N PHE A 45 24.58 11.03 -4.84
CA PHE A 45 24.31 11.68 -3.54
C PHE A 45 23.92 13.17 -3.65
N ALA A 46 24.24 13.85 -4.74
CA ALA A 46 23.79 15.24 -4.95
C ALA A 46 22.25 15.33 -5.06
N TYR A 47 21.59 14.22 -5.39
CA TYR A 47 20.13 14.12 -5.48
C TYR A 47 19.43 13.90 -4.13
N LEU A 48 20.19 13.73 -3.03
CA LEU A 48 19.67 13.41 -1.69
C LEU A 48 18.65 14.45 -1.18
N GLY A 49 18.89 15.75 -1.43
CA GLY A 49 17.98 16.80 -0.99
C GLY A 49 16.58 16.66 -1.60
N ARG A 50 16.49 16.26 -2.87
CA ARG A 50 15.19 16.01 -3.51
C ARG A 50 14.53 14.74 -2.99
N VAL A 51 15.30 13.67 -2.87
CA VAL A 51 14.82 12.40 -2.32
C VAL A 51 14.26 12.56 -0.92
N SER A 52 14.94 13.30 -0.04
CA SER A 52 14.48 13.53 1.34
C SER A 52 13.17 14.33 1.39
N GLY A 53 12.98 15.30 0.51
CA GLY A 53 11.73 16.05 0.41
C GLY A 53 10.55 15.16 0.02
N GLU A 54 10.70 14.35 -1.02
CA GLU A 54 9.66 13.46 -1.52
C GLU A 54 9.38 12.28 -0.57
N LEU A 55 10.41 11.82 0.18
CA LEU A 55 10.22 10.83 1.26
C LEU A 55 9.39 11.43 2.40
N ALA A 56 9.67 12.68 2.79
CA ALA A 56 8.90 13.37 3.82
C ALA A 56 7.44 13.55 3.38
N GLU A 57 7.18 13.88 2.12
CA GLU A 57 5.82 13.98 1.56
C GLU A 57 5.09 12.63 1.62
N SER A 58 5.75 11.54 1.19
CA SER A 58 5.18 10.18 1.27
C SER A 58 4.85 9.77 2.71
N LEU A 59 5.74 10.07 3.65
CA LEU A 59 5.54 9.80 5.07
C LEU A 59 4.38 10.65 5.62
N TYR A 60 4.30 11.91 5.26
CA TYR A 60 3.21 12.79 5.63
C TYR A 60 1.86 12.27 5.12
N MET A 61 1.79 11.84 3.86
CA MET A 61 0.59 11.20 3.30
C MET A 61 0.20 9.95 4.08
N ALA A 62 1.17 9.10 4.45
CA ALA A 62 0.93 7.89 5.22
C ALA A 62 0.40 8.18 6.63
N ILE A 63 0.97 9.17 7.32
CA ILE A 63 0.53 9.58 8.67
C ILE A 63 -0.89 10.17 8.59
N LEU A 64 -1.12 11.11 7.68
CA LEU A 64 -2.40 11.79 7.56
C LEU A 64 -3.53 10.83 7.18
N SER A 65 -3.31 9.95 6.20
CA SER A 65 -4.29 8.95 5.80
C SER A 65 -4.60 7.94 6.90
N SER A 66 -3.59 7.56 7.70
CA SER A 66 -3.78 6.65 8.83
C SER A 66 -4.56 7.32 9.96
N ALA A 67 -4.25 8.58 10.27
CA ALA A 67 -4.99 9.36 11.27
C ALA A 67 -6.46 9.57 10.86
N LEU A 68 -6.71 9.91 9.58
CA LEU A 68 -8.06 10.02 9.05
C LEU A 68 -8.82 8.69 9.09
N ALA A 69 -8.17 7.59 8.74
CA ALA A 69 -8.79 6.27 8.80
C ALA A 69 -9.19 5.89 10.23
N VAL A 70 -8.32 6.12 11.22
CA VAL A 70 -8.62 5.88 12.63
C VAL A 70 -9.75 6.79 13.11
N GLY A 71 -9.70 8.08 12.79
CA GLY A 71 -10.74 9.04 13.18
C GLY A 71 -12.12 8.68 12.61
N ILE A 72 -12.20 8.34 11.33
CA ILE A 72 -13.44 7.90 10.69
C ILE A 72 -13.92 6.57 11.28
N ALA A 73 -13.02 5.60 11.52
CA ALA A 73 -13.39 4.33 12.14
C ALA A 73 -13.92 4.51 13.57
N ALA A 74 -13.32 5.41 14.36
CA ALA A 74 -13.78 5.76 15.69
C ALA A 74 -15.16 6.44 15.65
N LEU A 75 -15.36 7.42 14.76
CA LEU A 75 -16.63 8.10 14.56
C LEU A 75 -17.75 7.12 14.17
N LEU A 76 -17.49 6.25 13.20
CA LEU A 76 -18.45 5.23 12.77
C LEU A 76 -18.79 4.26 13.89
N SER A 77 -17.83 3.88 14.74
CA SER A 77 -18.08 3.02 15.89
C SER A 77 -18.92 3.71 16.95
N TRP A 78 -18.69 5.00 17.20
CA TRP A 78 -19.49 5.83 18.11
C TRP A 78 -20.94 6.00 17.63
N VAL A 79 -21.14 6.37 16.35
CA VAL A 79 -22.47 6.51 15.74
C VAL A 79 -23.28 5.23 15.85
N ARG A 80 -22.65 4.08 15.56
CA ARG A 80 -23.34 2.78 15.65
C ARG A 80 -23.82 2.45 17.07
N ARG A 81 -23.08 2.87 18.10
CA ARG A 81 -23.50 2.70 19.51
C ARG A 81 -24.59 3.67 19.88
N ALA A 82 -24.44 4.94 19.51
CA ALA A 82 -25.38 5.99 19.86
C ALA A 82 -26.79 5.75 19.29
N PHE A 83 -26.86 5.21 18.06
CA PHE A 83 -28.15 5.02 17.35
C PHE A 83 -28.67 3.58 17.35
N SER A 84 -28.03 2.63 18.05
CA SER A 84 -28.46 1.22 18.16
C SER A 84 -28.91 0.62 16.83
N LEU A 85 -28.16 0.86 15.74
CA LEU A 85 -28.57 0.54 14.38
C LEU A 85 -28.88 -0.97 14.23
N PRO A 86 -30.03 -1.34 13.62
CA PRO A 86 -30.42 -2.74 13.43
C PRO A 86 -29.37 -3.54 12.65
N LEU A 87 -29.21 -4.83 12.99
CA LEU A 87 -28.26 -5.73 12.34
C LEU A 87 -28.44 -5.81 10.80
N ALA A 88 -29.65 -5.62 10.30
CA ALA A 88 -29.95 -5.63 8.87
C ALA A 88 -29.24 -4.45 8.13
N ILE A 89 -29.26 -3.25 8.71
CA ILE A 89 -28.59 -2.06 8.14
C ILE A 89 -27.07 -2.22 8.27
N ALA A 90 -26.60 -2.84 9.36
CA ALA A 90 -25.18 -3.15 9.53
C ALA A 90 -24.68 -4.17 8.51
N GLY A 91 -25.51 -5.14 8.10
CA GLY A 91 -25.17 -6.16 7.09
C GLY A 91 -25.02 -5.60 5.67
N THR A 92 -25.95 -4.76 5.24
CA THR A 92 -25.91 -4.10 3.91
C THR A 92 -24.72 -3.13 3.82
N GLY A 93 -24.48 -2.34 4.88
CA GLY A 93 -23.31 -1.48 4.97
C GLY A 93 -22.00 -2.26 4.91
N GLN A 94 -21.93 -3.44 5.52
CA GLN A 94 -20.76 -4.30 5.48
C GLN A 94 -20.52 -4.91 4.08
N ALA A 95 -21.58 -5.24 3.33
CA ALA A 95 -21.46 -5.73 1.96
C ALA A 95 -20.92 -4.63 1.02
N LEU A 96 -21.46 -3.42 1.08
CA LEU A 96 -20.95 -2.26 0.33
C LEU A 96 -19.51 -1.96 0.67
N TRP A 97 -19.16 -2.05 1.97
CA TRP A 97 -17.80 -1.82 2.45
C TRP A 97 -16.81 -2.87 1.93
N SER A 98 -17.23 -4.14 1.85
CA SER A 98 -16.40 -5.20 1.27
C SER A 98 -16.19 -5.05 -0.24
N LEU A 99 -17.12 -4.44 -0.97
CA LEU A 99 -16.93 -4.10 -2.38
C LEU A 99 -15.87 -2.99 -2.56
N ILE A 100 -15.92 -1.94 -1.73
CA ILE A 100 -14.89 -0.89 -1.72
C ILE A 100 -13.52 -1.49 -1.37
N ALA A 101 -13.49 -2.42 -0.42
CA ALA A 101 -12.29 -3.15 0.01
C ALA A 101 -11.69 -4.07 -1.07
N ALA A 102 -12.51 -4.56 -1.98
CA ALA A 102 -12.05 -5.42 -3.07
C ALA A 102 -11.22 -4.67 -4.12
N VAL A 103 -11.34 -3.32 -4.18
CA VAL A 103 -10.61 -2.49 -5.14
C VAL A 103 -9.22 -2.16 -4.57
N PRO A 104 -8.13 -2.50 -5.29
CA PRO A 104 -6.76 -2.17 -4.86
C PRO A 104 -6.54 -0.66 -4.70
N ALA A 105 -5.69 -0.26 -3.75
CA ALA A 105 -5.37 1.15 -3.48
C ALA A 105 -4.90 1.92 -4.73
N LEU A 106 -4.15 1.26 -5.60
CA LEU A 106 -3.66 1.83 -6.86
C LEU A 106 -4.80 2.24 -7.80
N VAL A 107 -5.86 1.45 -7.88
CA VAL A 107 -7.03 1.75 -8.72
C VAL A 107 -7.78 2.95 -8.17
N TRP A 108 -7.99 3.01 -6.84
CA TRP A 108 -8.56 4.20 -6.19
C TRP A 108 -7.72 5.45 -6.46
N ALA A 109 -6.39 5.34 -6.34
CA ALA A 109 -5.48 6.44 -6.62
C ALA A 109 -5.61 6.92 -8.07
N ALA A 110 -5.61 6.01 -9.04
CA ALA A 110 -5.73 6.35 -10.45
C ALA A 110 -7.06 7.07 -10.78
N VAL A 111 -8.17 6.65 -10.17
CA VAL A 111 -9.48 7.30 -10.33
C VAL A 111 -9.49 8.68 -9.66
N LEU A 112 -8.97 8.77 -8.42
CA LEU A 112 -8.97 10.02 -7.67
C LEU A 112 -8.02 11.07 -8.26
N VAL A 113 -6.87 10.67 -8.78
CA VAL A 113 -5.96 11.57 -9.52
C VAL A 113 -6.66 12.16 -10.75
N ARG A 114 -7.52 11.40 -11.43
CA ARG A 114 -8.30 11.92 -12.56
C ARG A 114 -9.42 12.87 -12.15
N GLY A 115 -10.00 12.65 -10.97
CA GLY A 115 -11.11 13.46 -10.46
C GLY A 115 -10.69 14.68 -9.65
N LEU A 116 -9.71 14.52 -8.75
CA LEU A 116 -9.24 15.56 -7.83
C LEU A 116 -7.97 16.28 -8.32
N GLY A 117 -7.33 15.76 -9.35
CA GLY A 117 -6.04 16.22 -9.84
C GLY A 117 -4.86 15.42 -9.27
N ALA A 118 -3.69 15.56 -9.92
CA ALA A 118 -2.44 14.99 -9.43
C ALA A 118 -1.99 15.70 -8.16
N GLY A 119 -1.43 14.93 -7.22
CA GLY A 119 -0.87 15.48 -5.99
C GLY A 119 -1.29 14.75 -4.71
N PRO A 120 -0.78 15.19 -3.54
CA PRO A 120 -0.91 14.47 -2.27
C PRO A 120 -2.35 14.34 -1.75
N VAL A 121 -3.27 15.22 -2.15
CA VAL A 121 -4.70 15.14 -1.73
C VAL A 121 -5.36 13.88 -2.27
N SER A 122 -5.13 13.56 -3.55
CA SER A 122 -5.63 12.32 -4.17
C SER A 122 -5.00 11.08 -3.54
N GLY A 123 -3.70 11.16 -3.19
CA GLY A 123 -2.97 10.09 -2.49
C GLY A 123 -3.52 9.83 -1.09
N VAL A 124 -3.68 10.87 -0.28
CA VAL A 124 -4.24 10.75 1.08
C VAL A 124 -5.66 10.17 1.05
N THR A 125 -6.52 10.64 0.12
CA THR A 125 -7.89 10.12 -0.02
C THR A 125 -7.90 8.64 -0.42
N ALA A 126 -7.08 8.24 -1.38
CA ALA A 126 -6.98 6.84 -1.82
C ALA A 126 -6.50 5.93 -0.68
N LEU A 127 -5.44 6.33 0.03
CA LEU A 127 -4.88 5.60 1.16
C LEU A 127 -5.87 5.51 2.33
N THR A 128 -6.63 6.59 2.60
CA THR A 128 -7.66 6.61 3.64
C THR A 128 -8.79 5.62 3.32
N LEU A 129 -9.30 5.62 2.08
CA LEU A 129 -10.32 4.68 1.63
C LEU A 129 -9.84 3.23 1.76
N TYR A 130 -8.61 2.97 1.34
CA TYR A 130 -8.02 1.64 1.44
C TYR A 130 -7.82 1.21 2.91
N ALA A 131 -7.27 2.08 3.76
CA ALA A 131 -7.08 1.79 5.18
C ALA A 131 -8.41 1.52 5.89
N LEU A 132 -9.44 2.31 5.60
CA LEU A 132 -10.79 2.07 6.11
C LEU A 132 -11.35 0.72 5.66
N SER A 133 -11.09 0.29 4.43
CA SER A 133 -11.56 -1.00 3.93
C SER A 133 -10.95 -2.18 4.69
N SER A 134 -9.71 -2.04 5.15
CA SER A 134 -9.01 -3.06 5.94
C SER A 134 -9.54 -3.22 7.38
N THR A 135 -10.29 -2.22 7.90
CA THR A 135 -10.87 -2.28 9.27
C THR A 135 -11.78 -3.47 9.50
N SER A 136 -12.51 -3.92 8.48
CA SER A 136 -13.41 -5.06 8.59
C SER A 136 -12.69 -6.38 8.88
N ALA A 137 -11.51 -6.57 8.29
CA ALA A 137 -10.66 -7.73 8.51
C ALA A 137 -10.01 -7.69 9.90
N HIS A 138 -9.54 -6.51 10.34
CA HIS A 138 -8.98 -6.33 11.68
C HIS A 138 -10.01 -6.50 12.78
N ARG A 139 -11.24 -6.03 12.58
CA ARG A 139 -12.33 -6.18 13.53
C ARG A 139 -12.70 -7.65 13.77
N LYS A 140 -12.68 -8.48 12.73
CA LYS A 140 -12.89 -9.94 12.89
C LYS A 140 -11.77 -10.57 13.72
N ARG A 141 -10.54 -10.11 13.60
CA ARG A 141 -9.40 -10.57 14.42
C ARG A 141 -9.48 -10.05 15.86
N ALA A 142 -9.85 -8.79 16.05
CA ALA A 142 -10.03 -8.20 17.39
C ALA A 142 -11.17 -8.86 18.18
N ASN A 143 -12.27 -9.26 17.53
CA ASN A 143 -13.35 -10.00 18.17
C ASN A 143 -12.95 -11.45 18.57
N ALA A 144 -11.86 -11.98 18.03
CA ALA A 144 -11.30 -13.29 18.36
C ALA A 144 -10.19 -13.21 19.43
N ALA A 145 -9.73 -12.01 19.80
CA ALA A 145 -8.72 -11.77 20.82
C ALA A 145 -9.36 -11.50 22.21
N PRO A 146 -8.67 -11.82 23.31
CA PRO A 146 -9.15 -11.44 24.65
C PRO A 146 -9.35 -9.92 24.76
N VAL A 147 -10.36 -9.53 25.51
CA VAL A 147 -10.89 -8.17 25.66
C VAL A 147 -9.77 -7.16 25.94
N THR A 148 -9.31 -6.49 24.86
CA THR A 148 -8.41 -5.34 24.98
C THR A 148 -9.25 -4.06 25.12
N PRO A 149 -8.81 -3.04 25.90
CA PRO A 149 -9.48 -1.75 25.96
C PRO A 149 -9.64 -1.17 24.55
N GLU A 150 -10.77 -0.53 24.27
CA GLU A 150 -11.07 0.00 22.93
C GLU A 150 -10.03 1.00 22.42
N THR A 151 -9.47 1.81 23.32
CA THR A 151 -8.41 2.77 23.00
C THR A 151 -7.16 2.08 22.47
N THR A 152 -6.76 0.95 23.07
CA THR A 152 -5.62 0.15 22.62
C THR A 152 -5.87 -0.46 21.24
N ALA A 153 -7.11 -0.90 20.98
CA ALA A 153 -7.49 -1.46 19.68
C ALA A 153 -7.43 -0.40 18.55
N PHE A 154 -7.80 0.86 18.82
CA PHE A 154 -7.67 1.95 17.85
C PHE A 154 -6.21 2.36 17.61
N LEU A 155 -5.38 2.35 18.65
CA LEU A 155 -3.95 2.62 18.51
C LEU A 155 -3.25 1.52 17.71
N ASP A 156 -3.51 0.25 18.00
CA ASP A 156 -2.99 -0.89 17.24
C ASP A 156 -3.41 -0.81 15.77
N PHE A 157 -4.68 -0.51 15.52
CA PHE A 157 -5.19 -0.30 14.17
C PHE A 157 -4.47 0.85 13.46
N GLY A 158 -4.23 1.98 14.15
CA GLY A 158 -3.52 3.12 13.60
C GLY A 158 -2.07 2.80 13.20
N LEU A 159 -1.35 2.04 14.03
CA LEU A 159 0.02 1.61 13.74
C LEU A 159 0.07 0.64 12.53
N ILE A 160 -0.92 -0.25 12.40
CA ILE A 160 -1.03 -1.14 11.25
C ILE A 160 -1.33 -0.33 9.98
N CYS A 161 -2.26 0.62 10.04
CA CYS A 161 -2.57 1.50 8.93
C CYS A 161 -1.34 2.32 8.52
N LEU A 162 -0.55 2.80 9.47
CA LEU A 162 0.66 3.57 9.19
C LEU A 162 1.70 2.73 8.43
N ASP A 163 1.99 1.51 8.89
CA ASP A 163 2.92 0.61 8.19
C ASP A 163 2.43 0.30 6.76
N MET A 164 1.16 -0.04 6.61
CA MET A 164 0.56 -0.32 5.29
C MET A 164 0.59 0.92 4.38
N ASN A 165 0.14 2.07 4.89
CA ASN A 165 0.05 3.30 4.11
C ASN A 165 1.43 3.84 3.72
N THR A 166 2.47 3.62 4.54
CA THR A 166 3.86 3.97 4.19
C THR A 166 4.34 3.20 2.96
N ARG A 167 4.04 1.92 2.86
CA ARG A 167 4.38 1.09 1.69
C ARG A 167 3.53 1.46 0.47
N LEU A 168 2.24 1.70 0.68
CA LEU A 168 1.30 2.03 -0.38
C LEU A 168 1.47 3.45 -0.90
N SER A 169 1.98 4.41 -0.12
CA SER A 169 2.24 5.78 -0.59
C SER A 169 3.23 5.80 -1.76
N VAL A 170 4.23 4.91 -1.74
CA VAL A 170 5.15 4.73 -2.86
C VAL A 170 4.43 4.25 -4.12
N VAL A 171 3.56 3.23 -3.97
CA VAL A 171 2.84 2.63 -5.10
C VAL A 171 1.81 3.61 -5.68
N VAL A 172 1.09 4.31 -4.82
CA VAL A 172 0.08 5.32 -5.20
C VAL A 172 0.73 6.51 -5.89
N GLY A 173 1.95 6.90 -5.46
CA GLY A 173 2.75 7.93 -6.11
C GLY A 173 3.10 7.62 -7.57
N LEU A 174 3.25 6.36 -7.96
CA LEU A 174 3.52 5.95 -9.35
C LEU A 174 2.44 6.40 -10.35
N VAL A 175 1.22 6.64 -9.89
CA VAL A 175 0.09 7.12 -10.74
C VAL A 175 -0.14 8.62 -10.61
N GLY A 176 0.82 9.36 -10.03
CA GLY A 176 0.77 10.82 -9.93
C GLY A 176 0.06 11.35 -8.68
N ALA A 177 -0.03 10.53 -7.63
CA ALA A 177 -0.60 10.96 -6.35
C ALA A 177 0.42 11.65 -5.42
N GLY A 178 1.57 12.04 -5.94
CA GLY A 178 2.63 12.74 -5.21
C GLY A 178 3.63 11.84 -4.49
N GLY A 179 4.61 12.46 -3.86
CA GLY A 179 5.63 11.80 -3.04
C GLY A 179 6.68 11.02 -3.82
N ILE A 180 7.44 10.20 -3.09
CA ILE A 180 8.62 9.50 -3.62
C ILE A 180 8.31 8.55 -4.80
N GLY A 181 7.06 8.05 -4.90
CA GLY A 181 6.65 7.20 -6.00
C GLY A 181 6.62 7.93 -7.34
N GLU A 182 6.18 9.17 -7.39
CA GLU A 182 6.21 10.00 -8.59
C GLU A 182 7.64 10.29 -9.03
N LEU A 183 8.51 10.62 -8.05
CA LEU A 183 9.93 10.81 -8.33
C LEU A 183 10.59 9.54 -8.86
N LEU A 184 10.26 8.36 -8.29
CA LEU A 184 10.74 7.07 -8.77
C LEU A 184 10.30 6.83 -10.21
N TYR A 185 9.02 7.01 -10.51
CA TYR A 185 8.48 6.82 -11.85
C TYR A 185 9.19 7.70 -12.89
N ALA A 186 9.35 8.99 -12.60
CA ALA A 186 10.03 9.92 -13.50
C ALA A 186 11.50 9.50 -13.76
N ASN A 187 12.26 9.15 -12.70
CA ASN A 187 13.67 8.76 -12.87
C ASN A 187 13.83 7.42 -13.63
N VAL A 188 12.90 6.47 -13.42
CA VAL A 188 12.89 5.21 -14.19
C VAL A 188 12.57 5.47 -15.67
N GLN A 189 11.59 6.34 -15.94
CA GLN A 189 11.17 6.66 -17.30
C GLN A 189 12.29 7.37 -18.10
N PHE A 190 13.07 8.21 -17.44
CA PHE A 190 14.24 8.87 -18.03
C PHE A 190 15.55 8.07 -17.90
N GLN A 191 15.49 6.82 -17.41
CA GLN A 191 16.63 5.91 -17.25
C GLN A 191 17.80 6.51 -16.42
N LEU A 192 17.46 7.33 -15.42
CA LEU A 192 18.43 7.94 -14.52
C LEU A 192 18.78 6.99 -13.36
N TRP A 193 19.43 5.86 -13.70
CA TRP A 193 19.67 4.75 -12.78
C TRP A 193 20.45 5.11 -11.51
N PRO A 194 21.45 6.02 -11.51
CA PRO A 194 22.12 6.47 -10.28
C PRO A 194 21.20 7.20 -9.29
N ASN A 195 20.16 7.90 -9.79
CA ASN A 195 19.15 8.52 -8.92
C ASN A 195 18.17 7.46 -8.40
N VAL A 196 17.78 6.50 -9.27
CA VAL A 196 16.88 5.40 -8.90
C VAL A 196 17.45 4.60 -7.73
N SER A 197 18.76 4.30 -7.71
CA SER A 197 19.40 3.57 -6.61
C SER A 197 19.26 4.30 -5.27
N LEU A 198 19.45 5.62 -5.26
CA LEU A 198 19.29 6.44 -4.07
C LEU A 198 17.83 6.50 -3.60
N ILE A 199 16.88 6.62 -4.54
CA ILE A 199 15.45 6.62 -4.24
C ILE A 199 15.04 5.29 -3.61
N LEU A 200 15.45 4.15 -4.18
CA LEU A 200 15.15 2.82 -3.63
C LEU A 200 15.75 2.61 -2.24
N ALA A 201 16.99 3.06 -2.02
CA ALA A 201 17.61 3.03 -0.68
C ALA A 201 16.81 3.87 0.33
N GLY A 202 16.36 5.07 -0.06
CA GLY A 202 15.52 5.93 0.77
C GLY A 202 14.17 5.29 1.11
N ILE A 203 13.49 4.70 0.13
CA ILE A 203 12.23 3.97 0.33
C ILE A 203 12.45 2.80 1.31
N ALA A 204 13.48 1.98 1.08
CA ALA A 204 13.78 0.85 1.95
C ALA A 204 14.04 1.30 3.39
N LEU A 205 14.82 2.37 3.58
CA LEU A 205 15.10 2.95 4.89
C LEU A 205 13.81 3.44 5.56
N MET A 206 12.97 4.19 4.85
CA MET A 206 11.70 4.70 5.36
C MET A 206 10.77 3.56 5.82
N VAL A 207 10.59 2.53 4.99
CA VAL A 207 9.72 1.39 5.31
C VAL A 207 10.25 0.61 6.52
N VAL A 208 11.56 0.37 6.59
CA VAL A 208 12.18 -0.34 7.73
C VAL A 208 12.06 0.48 9.01
N LEU A 209 12.30 1.78 8.97
CA LEU A 209 12.18 2.65 10.14
C LEU A 209 10.75 2.69 10.67
N VAL A 210 9.77 2.93 9.80
CA VAL A 210 8.35 2.98 10.21
C VAL A 210 7.88 1.62 10.72
N GLY A 211 8.22 0.53 10.04
CA GLY A 211 7.87 -0.83 10.45
C GLY A 211 8.46 -1.20 11.82
N THR A 212 9.75 -0.98 12.03
CA THR A 212 10.42 -1.30 13.30
C THR A 212 9.91 -0.44 14.47
N VAL A 213 9.66 0.83 14.24
CA VAL A 213 9.06 1.71 15.26
C VAL A 213 7.65 1.25 15.58
N GLY A 214 6.84 0.97 14.55
CA GLY A 214 5.46 0.49 14.72
C GLY A 214 5.39 -0.82 15.52
N GLU A 215 6.24 -1.80 15.19
CA GLU A 215 6.30 -3.07 15.92
C GLU A 215 6.70 -2.89 17.40
N ARG A 216 7.70 -2.05 17.68
CA ARG A 216 8.12 -1.77 19.07
C ARG A 216 6.99 -1.15 19.88
N TRP A 217 6.26 -0.18 19.32
CA TRP A 217 5.11 0.44 19.99
C TRP A 217 3.99 -0.57 20.24
N ARG A 218 3.69 -1.45 19.29
CA ARG A 218 2.68 -2.51 19.45
C ARG A 218 3.03 -3.48 20.59
N VAL A 219 4.30 -3.92 20.67
CA VAL A 219 4.77 -4.80 21.77
C VAL A 219 4.64 -4.10 23.12
N LEU A 220 4.95 -2.81 23.21
CA LEU A 220 4.78 -2.04 24.45
C LEU A 220 3.31 -1.88 24.86
N LEU A 221 2.41 -1.67 23.89
CA LEU A 221 0.97 -1.57 24.14
C LEU A 221 0.37 -2.89 24.68
N VAL A 222 0.83 -4.03 24.15
CA VAL A 222 0.37 -5.36 24.60
C VAL A 222 0.97 -5.74 25.96
N ARG A 223 2.19 -5.33 26.28
CA ARG A 223 2.90 -5.68 27.51
C ARG A 223 2.38 -4.91 28.74
N ASN A 224 1.76 -3.76 28.55
CA ASN A 224 1.25 -2.91 29.64
C ASN A 224 -0.21 -3.23 30.02
N HIS A 225 -0.76 -4.31 29.49
CA HIS A 225 -2.08 -4.87 29.81
C HIS A 225 -2.01 -6.36 30.08
#